data_2c2485569f9a7712c01a69186e157900
#
_entry.id   2c2485569f9a7712c01a69186e157900
#
_cell.length_a   1.000
_cell.length_b   1.000
_cell.length_c   1.000
_cell.angle_alpha   90.00
_cell.angle_beta   90.00
_cell.angle_gamma   90.00
#
_symmetry.space_group_name_H-M   'P 1'
#
loop_
_entity.id
_entity.type
_entity.pdbx_description
1 polymer ?
#
loop_
_entity_poly.entity_id
_entity_poly.type
_entity_poly.pdbx_seq_one_letter_code
_entity_poly.pdbx_strand_id
1 'polypeptide(L)'
;MTENPLERQLVTRLLKEWGSGNKASLDELMPVVYQQLRKLASICLRSERPDHTLRATALVHEAYIRLVDADVAWQDRVHFFAVSARLLRRILVDHAKAHKRQKRGSGAETLSLDEAVMIGPQMTAGIVELDLALQRLATHDQRKSDIIELLCFAGLTYDEAAAALKISPATVHRELKMAKAWLHRELTQDSSRA
;
A
#
# COMPACT_ATOMS: atom_id res chain seq x y z
N MET A 1 -3.58 0.71 18.63
CA MET A 1 -5.03 0.91 18.78
C MET A 1 -5.68 -0.40 18.37
N THR A 2 -6.21 -1.11 19.32
CA THR A 2 -6.95 -2.37 19.10
C THR A 2 -8.31 -2.01 18.47
N GLU A 3 -8.47 -2.32 17.20
CA GLU A 3 -9.80 -2.23 16.57
C GLU A 3 -10.78 -3.16 17.25
N ASN A 4 -12.03 -2.71 17.34
CA ASN A 4 -13.11 -3.48 17.94
C ASN A 4 -13.35 -4.79 17.14
N PRO A 5 -13.41 -5.97 17.75
CA PRO A 5 -13.73 -7.23 17.08
C PRO A 5 -15.01 -7.18 16.23
N LEU A 6 -16.02 -6.41 16.66
CA LEU A 6 -17.26 -6.21 15.92
C LEU A 6 -17.03 -5.45 14.61
N GLU A 7 -16.15 -4.47 14.61
CA GLU A 7 -15.79 -3.71 13.41
C GLU A 7 -15.08 -4.60 12.37
N ARG A 8 -14.20 -5.49 12.80
CA ARG A 8 -13.55 -6.47 11.92
C ARG A 8 -14.54 -7.43 11.25
N GLN A 9 -15.53 -7.89 12.01
CA GLN A 9 -16.59 -8.77 11.49
C GLN A 9 -17.48 -8.02 10.50
N LEU A 10 -17.85 -6.78 10.82
CA LEU A 10 -18.63 -5.91 9.94
C LEU A 10 -17.91 -5.71 8.59
N VAL A 11 -16.64 -5.31 8.61
CA VAL A 11 -15.84 -5.12 7.39
C VAL A 11 -15.79 -6.40 6.55
N THR A 12 -15.54 -7.55 7.17
CA THR A 12 -15.49 -8.84 6.45
C THR A 12 -16.84 -9.20 5.82
N ARG A 13 -17.95 -8.93 6.50
CA ARG A 13 -19.29 -9.16 5.97
C ARG A 13 -19.57 -8.26 4.77
N LEU A 14 -19.36 -6.96 4.90
CA LEU A 14 -19.59 -5.98 3.82
C LEU A 14 -18.73 -6.27 2.59
N LEU A 15 -17.48 -6.71 2.78
CA LEU A 15 -16.61 -7.13 1.68
C LEU A 15 -17.14 -8.34 0.92
N LYS A 16 -17.69 -9.34 1.61
CA LYS A 16 -18.28 -10.50 0.97
C LYS A 16 -19.55 -10.15 0.21
N GLU A 17 -20.39 -9.30 0.78
CA GLU A 17 -21.61 -8.80 0.14
C GLU A 17 -21.28 -8.00 -1.12
N TRP A 18 -20.28 -7.11 -1.04
CA TRP A 18 -19.79 -6.37 -2.21
C TRP A 18 -19.23 -7.31 -3.29
N GLY A 19 -18.39 -8.29 -2.92
CA GLY A 19 -17.85 -9.28 -3.84
C GLY A 19 -18.91 -10.18 -4.49
N SER A 20 -20.09 -10.31 -3.86
CA SER A 20 -21.25 -11.00 -4.45
C SER A 20 -22.13 -10.10 -5.32
N GLY A 21 -21.73 -8.84 -5.55
CA GLY A 21 -22.40 -7.90 -6.45
C GLY A 21 -23.31 -6.87 -5.75
N ASN A 22 -23.41 -6.88 -4.42
CA ASN A 22 -24.15 -5.86 -3.66
C ASN A 22 -23.35 -4.56 -3.58
N LYS A 23 -23.61 -3.62 -4.49
CA LYS A 23 -22.92 -2.31 -4.52
C LYS A 23 -23.24 -1.42 -3.31
N ALA A 24 -24.40 -1.57 -2.66
CA ALA A 24 -24.76 -0.79 -1.48
C ALA A 24 -23.82 -1.10 -0.31
N SER A 25 -23.32 -2.32 -0.19
CA SER A 25 -22.35 -2.69 0.84
C SER A 25 -21.01 -1.94 0.74
N LEU A 26 -20.66 -1.44 -0.46
CA LEU A 26 -19.48 -0.60 -0.64
C LEU A 26 -19.67 0.78 0.00
N ASP A 27 -20.87 1.38 -0.13
CA ASP A 27 -21.19 2.67 0.45
C ASP A 27 -21.17 2.62 1.99
N GLU A 28 -21.56 1.48 2.58
CA GLU A 28 -21.46 1.22 4.01
C GLU A 28 -20.02 0.91 4.46
N LEU A 29 -19.24 0.23 3.61
CA LEU A 29 -17.87 -0.18 3.91
C LEU A 29 -16.93 1.04 3.96
N MET A 30 -17.06 1.96 3.00
CA MET A 30 -16.11 3.06 2.82
C MET A 30 -15.93 3.95 4.06
N PRO A 31 -16.98 4.42 4.76
CA PRO A 31 -16.80 5.20 6.00
C PRO A 31 -16.00 4.45 7.07
N VAL A 32 -16.17 3.12 7.15
CA VAL A 32 -15.49 2.28 8.14
C VAL A 32 -13.99 2.13 7.84
N VAL A 33 -13.65 1.89 6.57
CA VAL A 33 -12.25 1.63 6.17
C VAL A 33 -11.47 2.88 5.79
N TYR A 34 -12.14 4.00 5.50
CA TYR A 34 -11.53 5.23 4.99
C TYR A 34 -10.38 5.74 5.86
N GLN A 35 -10.59 5.80 7.18
CA GLN A 35 -9.55 6.29 8.09
C GLN A 35 -8.30 5.41 8.09
N GLN A 36 -8.48 4.11 7.92
CA GLN A 36 -7.36 3.19 7.83
C GLN A 36 -6.66 3.31 6.47
N LEU A 37 -7.39 3.39 5.36
CA LEU A 37 -6.82 3.65 4.04
C LEU A 37 -6.03 4.96 4.02
N ARG A 38 -6.54 6.02 4.65
CA ARG A 38 -5.85 7.30 4.77
C ARG A 38 -4.55 7.19 5.59
N LYS A 39 -4.55 6.39 6.67
CA LYS A 39 -3.32 6.11 7.43
C LYS A 39 -2.29 5.37 6.57
N LEU A 40 -2.72 4.36 5.80
CA LEU A 40 -1.85 3.64 4.87
C LEU A 40 -1.27 4.58 3.82
N ALA A 41 -2.10 5.42 3.20
CA ALA A 41 -1.65 6.44 2.26
C ALA A 41 -0.62 7.39 2.90
N SER A 42 -0.85 7.84 4.14
CA SER A 42 0.09 8.69 4.88
C SER A 42 1.41 7.98 5.21
N ILE A 43 1.39 6.68 5.48
CA ILE A 43 2.62 5.88 5.68
C ILE A 43 3.41 5.82 4.38
N CYS A 44 2.74 5.58 3.26
CA CYS A 44 3.38 5.56 1.94
C CYS A 44 3.97 6.93 1.54
N LEU A 45 3.40 8.04 2.06
CA LEU A 45 3.83 9.41 1.79
C LEU A 45 4.79 9.98 2.85
N ARG A 46 5.28 9.20 3.80
CA ARG A 46 5.95 9.64 5.05
C ARG A 46 7.23 10.45 4.88
N SER A 47 7.77 10.57 3.68
CA SER A 47 9.03 11.31 3.39
C SER A 47 8.83 12.78 3.07
N GLU A 48 7.63 13.35 3.12
CA GLU A 48 7.34 14.70 2.61
C GLU A 48 6.80 15.71 3.64
N ARG A 49 6.84 17.01 3.24
CA ARG A 49 6.49 18.22 4.00
C ARG A 49 5.00 18.33 4.43
N PRO A 50 4.58 19.31 5.24
CA PRO A 50 3.30 19.37 5.99
C PRO A 50 1.99 19.30 5.19
N ASP A 51 1.98 19.41 3.88
CA ASP A 51 0.78 19.33 3.01
C ASP A 51 0.26 17.90 2.74
N HIS A 52 0.71 16.92 3.50
CA HIS A 52 0.41 15.50 3.30
C HIS A 52 -1.08 15.12 3.35
N THR A 53 -1.91 15.89 4.03
CA THR A 53 -3.32 15.56 4.23
C THR A 53 -4.11 15.52 2.93
N LEU A 54 -3.92 16.52 2.06
CA LEU A 54 -4.58 16.58 0.75
C LEU A 54 -4.07 15.47 -0.18
N ARG A 55 -2.77 15.22 -0.15
CA ARG A 55 -2.14 14.16 -0.96
C ARG A 55 -2.59 12.76 -0.54
N ALA A 56 -2.67 12.47 0.76
CA ALA A 56 -3.19 11.20 1.25
C ALA A 56 -4.65 10.99 0.85
N THR A 57 -5.47 12.04 0.89
CA THR A 57 -6.86 12.00 0.44
C THR A 57 -6.96 11.71 -1.07
N ALA A 58 -6.18 12.39 -1.90
CA ALA A 58 -6.14 12.17 -3.35
C ALA A 58 -5.71 10.73 -3.68
N LEU A 59 -4.66 10.23 -2.99
CA LEU A 59 -4.19 8.85 -3.15
C LEU A 59 -5.26 7.82 -2.77
N VAL A 60 -6.00 8.07 -1.68
CA VAL A 60 -7.12 7.19 -1.29
C VAL A 60 -8.26 7.23 -2.30
N HIS A 61 -8.57 8.41 -2.85
CA HIS A 61 -9.59 8.55 -3.90
C HIS A 61 -9.22 7.76 -5.16
N GLU A 62 -7.99 7.87 -5.62
CA GLU A 62 -7.52 7.12 -6.78
C GLU A 62 -7.53 5.60 -6.52
N ALA A 63 -7.09 5.19 -5.33
CA ALA A 63 -7.17 3.79 -4.91
C ALA A 63 -8.62 3.29 -4.85
N TYR A 64 -9.55 4.13 -4.35
CA TYR A 64 -10.98 3.80 -4.31
C TYR A 64 -11.53 3.51 -5.70
N ILE A 65 -11.30 4.39 -6.68
CA ILE A 65 -11.78 4.19 -8.05
C ILE A 65 -11.27 2.86 -8.60
N ARG A 66 -9.99 2.57 -8.43
CA ARG A 66 -9.39 1.31 -8.90
C ARG A 66 -9.88 0.08 -8.13
N LEU A 67 -10.22 0.21 -6.83
CA LEU A 67 -10.79 -0.88 -6.04
C LEU A 67 -12.23 -1.21 -6.44
N VAL A 68 -13.02 -0.19 -6.79
CA VAL A 68 -14.41 -0.36 -7.28
C VAL A 68 -14.46 -1.12 -8.59
N ASP A 69 -13.50 -0.83 -9.48
CA ASP A 69 -13.42 -1.46 -10.81
C ASP A 69 -12.68 -2.81 -10.78
N ALA A 70 -12.09 -3.18 -9.64
CA ALA A 70 -11.34 -4.41 -9.52
C ALA A 70 -12.27 -5.63 -9.39
N ASP A 71 -12.14 -6.59 -10.29
CA ASP A 71 -12.77 -7.91 -10.18
C ASP A 71 -12.00 -8.78 -9.19
N VAL A 72 -12.23 -8.53 -7.89
CA VAL A 72 -11.55 -9.22 -6.79
C VAL A 72 -12.57 -9.96 -5.93
N ALA A 73 -12.38 -11.26 -5.78
CA ALA A 73 -13.10 -12.07 -4.81
C ALA A 73 -12.59 -11.77 -3.39
N TRP A 74 -13.22 -10.81 -2.73
CA TRP A 74 -12.85 -10.39 -1.38
C TRP A 74 -13.06 -11.52 -0.37
N GLN A 75 -11.99 -11.93 0.31
CA GLN A 75 -12.04 -13.01 1.29
C GLN A 75 -12.40 -12.51 2.68
N ASP A 76 -11.65 -11.52 3.16
CA ASP A 76 -11.80 -10.91 4.48
C ASP A 76 -11.13 -9.54 4.54
N ARG A 77 -11.17 -8.93 5.73
CA ARG A 77 -10.55 -7.63 6.02
C ARG A 77 -9.04 -7.62 5.76
N VAL A 78 -8.34 -8.69 6.14
CA VAL A 78 -6.87 -8.77 5.97
C VAL A 78 -6.51 -8.76 4.50
N HIS A 79 -7.21 -9.54 3.69
CA HIS A 79 -7.06 -9.56 2.24
C HIS A 79 -7.33 -8.18 1.61
N PHE A 80 -8.40 -7.50 2.05
CA PHE A 80 -8.73 -6.15 1.57
C PHE A 80 -7.60 -5.15 1.83
N PHE A 81 -7.07 -5.06 3.05
CA PHE A 81 -6.00 -4.12 3.37
C PHE A 81 -4.67 -4.48 2.71
N ALA A 82 -4.38 -5.77 2.53
CA ALA A 82 -3.20 -6.22 1.78
C ALA A 82 -3.26 -5.79 0.31
N VAL A 83 -4.42 -5.98 -0.35
CA VAL A 83 -4.64 -5.53 -1.74
C VAL A 83 -4.58 -4.02 -1.83
N SER A 84 -5.26 -3.30 -0.91
CA SER A 84 -5.26 -1.84 -0.86
C SER A 84 -3.85 -1.26 -0.69
N ALA A 85 -3.03 -1.85 0.17
CA ALA A 85 -1.66 -1.40 0.40
C ALA A 85 -0.78 -1.56 -0.85
N ARG A 86 -0.88 -2.70 -1.54
CA ARG A 86 -0.20 -2.93 -2.81
C ARG A 86 -0.65 -1.95 -3.89
N LEU A 87 -1.95 -1.67 -3.94
CA LEU A 87 -2.53 -0.72 -4.89
C LEU A 87 -2.03 0.70 -4.63
N LEU A 88 -2.07 1.18 -3.38
CA LEU A 88 -1.56 2.49 -3.00
C LEU A 88 -0.09 2.64 -3.38
N ARG A 89 0.75 1.65 -3.09
CA ARG A 89 2.16 1.64 -3.47
C ARG A 89 2.33 1.69 -4.98
N ARG A 90 1.56 0.89 -5.73
CA ARG A 90 1.61 0.87 -7.20
C ARG A 90 1.24 2.22 -7.81
N ILE A 91 0.19 2.87 -7.32
CA ILE A 91 -0.20 4.21 -7.74
C ILE A 91 0.98 5.18 -7.57
N LEU A 92 1.62 5.19 -6.39
CA LEU A 92 2.77 6.05 -6.13
C LEU A 92 3.96 5.77 -7.06
N VAL A 93 4.24 4.50 -7.35
CA VAL A 93 5.29 4.11 -8.29
C VAL A 93 4.97 4.58 -9.71
N ASP A 94 3.71 4.44 -10.14
CA ASP A 94 3.26 4.88 -11.47
C ASP A 94 3.40 6.40 -11.60
N HIS A 95 2.97 7.20 -10.60
CA HIS A 95 3.17 8.65 -10.55
C HIS A 95 4.65 9.03 -10.56
N ALA A 96 5.47 8.33 -9.77
CA ALA A 96 6.92 8.57 -9.74
C ALA A 96 7.57 8.33 -11.12
N LYS A 97 7.19 7.26 -11.80
CA LYS A 97 7.69 6.94 -13.14
C LYS A 97 7.19 7.94 -14.19
N ALA A 98 5.94 8.40 -14.10
CA ALA A 98 5.37 9.41 -15.01
C ALA A 98 6.11 10.75 -14.85
N HIS A 99 6.30 11.24 -13.63
CA HIS A 99 7.03 12.46 -13.33
C HIS A 99 8.48 12.43 -13.84
N LYS A 100 9.17 11.27 -13.72
CA LYS A 100 10.53 11.11 -14.25
C LYS A 100 10.58 11.16 -15.79
N ARG A 101 9.51 10.70 -16.48
CA ARG A 101 9.40 10.78 -17.94
C ARG A 101 9.12 12.19 -18.42
N GLN A 102 8.23 12.93 -17.76
CA GLN A 102 7.92 14.34 -18.11
C GLN A 102 9.15 15.24 -17.98
N LYS A 103 9.98 15.06 -16.96
CA LYS A 103 11.25 15.82 -16.83
C LYS A 103 12.27 15.56 -17.94
N ARG A 104 12.15 14.45 -18.66
CA ARG A 104 13.05 14.11 -19.78
C ARG A 104 12.52 14.50 -21.16
N GLY A 105 11.22 14.83 -21.28
CA GLY A 105 10.57 15.26 -22.53
C GLY A 105 9.91 16.61 -22.31
N SER A 106 10.54 17.69 -22.81
CA SER A 106 9.99 19.02 -22.73
C SER A 106 8.69 19.14 -23.52
N GLY A 107 7.64 19.66 -22.90
CA GLY A 107 6.55 20.37 -23.53
C GLY A 107 5.31 19.57 -23.86
N ALA A 108 4.42 19.45 -22.88
CA ALA A 108 2.97 19.57 -23.03
C ALA A 108 2.37 19.72 -21.62
N GLU A 109 1.88 20.88 -21.30
CA GLU A 109 1.01 21.12 -20.16
C GLU A 109 -0.32 20.40 -20.42
N THR A 110 -0.48 19.23 -19.86
CA THR A 110 -1.80 18.67 -19.58
C THR A 110 -1.96 18.71 -18.06
N LEU A 111 -2.73 19.70 -17.61
CA LEU A 111 -3.28 19.79 -16.26
C LEU A 111 -4.14 18.55 -16.04
N SER A 112 -3.55 17.50 -15.56
CA SER A 112 -4.24 16.28 -15.15
C SER A 112 -4.29 16.21 -13.61
N LEU A 113 -5.14 15.37 -13.09
CA LEU A 113 -5.26 15.03 -11.65
C LEU A 113 -3.90 14.79 -10.97
N ASP A 114 -2.83 14.64 -11.73
CA ASP A 114 -1.44 14.44 -11.34
C ASP A 114 -0.86 15.61 -10.51
N GLU A 115 -1.39 16.83 -10.62
CA GLU A 115 -0.94 17.95 -9.79
C GLU A 115 -1.35 17.83 -8.31
N ALA A 116 -2.44 17.11 -8.02
CA ALA A 116 -2.88 16.89 -6.64
C ALA A 116 -1.99 15.89 -5.88
N VAL A 117 -1.25 15.03 -6.59
CA VAL A 117 -0.30 14.05 -6.03
C VAL A 117 1.13 14.41 -6.45
N MET A 118 1.57 15.63 -6.14
CA MET A 118 2.96 16.04 -6.41
C MET A 118 3.94 15.31 -5.47
N ILE A 119 4.57 14.28 -6.00
CA ILE A 119 5.62 13.52 -5.30
C ILE A 119 6.96 14.24 -5.54
N GLY A 120 7.66 14.62 -4.45
CA GLY A 120 8.97 15.28 -4.55
C GLY A 120 10.03 14.37 -5.18
N PRO A 121 11.09 14.96 -5.80
CA PRO A 121 12.11 14.20 -6.53
C PRO A 121 12.83 13.12 -5.71
N GLN A 122 13.06 13.36 -4.42
CA GLN A 122 13.73 12.41 -3.54
C GLN A 122 12.84 11.21 -3.21
N MET A 123 11.55 11.44 -2.99
CA MET A 123 10.58 10.38 -2.75
C MET A 123 10.31 9.56 -4.03
N THR A 124 10.30 10.24 -5.18
CA THR A 124 10.16 9.59 -6.50
C THR A 124 11.24 8.54 -6.72
N ALA A 125 12.50 8.82 -6.36
CA ALA A 125 13.57 7.85 -6.44
C ALA A 125 13.37 6.73 -5.40
N GLY A 126 13.21 7.08 -4.14
CA GLY A 126 13.12 6.11 -3.05
C GLY A 126 11.94 5.14 -3.16
N ILE A 127 10.76 5.55 -3.63
CA ILE A 127 9.62 4.65 -3.79
C ILE A 127 9.82 3.64 -4.93
N VAL A 128 10.47 4.07 -6.01
CA VAL A 128 10.79 3.17 -7.14
C VAL A 128 11.87 2.16 -6.73
N GLU A 129 12.90 2.61 -6.02
CA GLU A 129 13.96 1.74 -5.50
C GLU A 129 13.42 0.72 -4.50
N LEU A 130 12.55 1.17 -3.59
CA LEU A 130 11.89 0.30 -2.63
C LEU A 130 11.00 -0.74 -3.33
N ASP A 131 10.23 -0.34 -4.35
CA ASP A 131 9.40 -1.25 -5.14
C ASP A 131 10.23 -2.33 -5.84
N LEU A 132 11.34 -1.94 -6.47
CA LEU A 132 12.28 -2.88 -7.09
C LEU A 132 12.91 -3.83 -6.07
N ALA A 133 13.33 -3.31 -4.91
CA ALA A 133 13.90 -4.15 -3.84
C ALA A 133 12.87 -5.15 -3.30
N LEU A 134 11.59 -4.75 -3.13
CA LEU A 134 10.52 -5.67 -2.73
C LEU A 134 10.22 -6.73 -3.79
N GLN A 135 10.25 -6.37 -5.08
CA GLN A 135 10.11 -7.35 -6.15
C GLN A 135 11.26 -8.36 -6.15
N ARG A 136 12.52 -7.91 -5.97
CA ARG A 136 13.67 -8.80 -5.80
C ARG A 136 13.53 -9.68 -4.57
N LEU A 137 13.10 -9.13 -3.42
CA LEU A 137 12.84 -9.92 -2.23
C LEU A 137 11.78 -11.00 -2.49
N ALA A 138 10.70 -10.68 -3.19
CA ALA A 138 9.66 -11.64 -3.54
C ALA A 138 10.17 -12.81 -4.42
N THR A 139 11.12 -12.56 -5.31
CA THR A 139 11.75 -13.63 -6.11
C THR A 139 12.64 -14.55 -5.28
N HIS A 140 13.25 -14.04 -4.20
CA HIS A 140 14.10 -14.82 -3.30
C HIS A 140 13.31 -15.50 -2.19
N ASP A 141 12.35 -14.78 -1.62
CA ASP A 141 11.53 -15.25 -0.49
C ASP A 141 10.20 -14.48 -0.48
N GLN A 142 9.21 -15.05 -1.13
CA GLN A 142 7.86 -14.46 -1.24
C GLN A 142 7.25 -14.20 0.14
N ARG A 143 7.43 -15.11 1.11
CA ARG A 143 6.84 -14.95 2.45
C ARG A 143 7.43 -13.75 3.19
N LYS A 144 8.73 -13.49 3.07
CA LYS A 144 9.35 -12.29 3.65
C LYS A 144 8.82 -11.02 3.01
N SER A 145 8.62 -11.02 1.69
CA SER A 145 7.99 -9.90 0.99
C SER A 145 6.55 -9.69 1.47
N ASP A 146 5.75 -10.75 1.60
CA ASP A 146 4.38 -10.68 2.10
C ASP A 146 4.33 -10.15 3.55
N ILE A 147 5.25 -10.54 4.42
CA ILE A 147 5.35 -10.02 5.78
C ILE A 147 5.59 -8.49 5.78
N ILE A 148 6.49 -8.00 4.94
CA ILE A 148 6.71 -6.54 4.80
C ILE A 148 5.43 -5.86 4.29
N GLU A 149 4.78 -6.40 3.27
CA GLU A 149 3.53 -5.87 2.72
C GLU A 149 2.44 -5.77 3.80
N LEU A 150 2.21 -6.85 4.54
CA LEU A 150 1.15 -6.91 5.54
C LEU A 150 1.41 -5.99 6.75
N LEU A 151 2.62 -5.97 7.27
CA LEU A 151 2.94 -5.21 8.48
C LEU A 151 3.28 -3.75 8.21
N CYS A 152 4.12 -3.48 7.20
CA CYS A 152 4.65 -2.14 6.96
C CYS A 152 3.76 -1.30 6.06
N PHE A 153 3.05 -1.93 5.12
CA PHE A 153 2.19 -1.22 4.17
C PHE A 153 0.71 -1.39 4.47
N ALA A 154 0.21 -2.59 4.81
CA ALA A 154 -1.18 -2.80 5.17
C ALA A 154 -1.51 -2.44 6.64
N GLY A 155 -0.48 -2.21 7.47
CA GLY A 155 -0.66 -1.82 8.87
C GLY A 155 -1.30 -2.89 9.74
N LEU A 156 -1.18 -4.16 9.36
CA LEU A 156 -1.71 -5.28 10.13
C LEU A 156 -0.85 -5.53 11.38
N THR A 157 -1.46 -6.13 12.38
CA THR A 157 -0.76 -6.62 13.57
C THR A 157 0.01 -7.90 13.26
N TYR A 158 0.94 -8.27 14.15
CA TYR A 158 1.68 -9.54 14.03
C TYR A 158 0.75 -10.76 14.04
N ASP A 159 -0.31 -10.73 14.85
CA ASP A 159 -1.28 -11.82 14.95
C ASP A 159 -2.12 -11.94 13.67
N GLU A 160 -2.53 -10.82 13.08
CA GLU A 160 -3.25 -10.81 11.80
C GLU A 160 -2.39 -11.32 10.65
N ALA A 161 -1.13 -10.87 10.58
CA ALA A 161 -0.19 -11.35 9.58
C ALA A 161 0.14 -12.84 9.76
N ALA A 162 0.29 -13.29 11.01
CA ALA A 162 0.52 -14.69 11.36
C ALA A 162 -0.65 -15.58 10.91
N ALA A 163 -1.88 -15.15 11.19
CA ALA A 163 -3.10 -15.84 10.77
C ALA A 163 -3.21 -15.90 9.23
N ALA A 164 -2.98 -14.76 8.54
CA ALA A 164 -3.02 -14.69 7.08
C ALA A 164 -2.00 -15.60 6.41
N LEU A 165 -0.78 -15.67 6.95
CA LEU A 165 0.31 -16.46 6.40
C LEU A 165 0.37 -17.89 6.95
N LYS A 166 -0.54 -18.25 7.88
CA LYS A 166 -0.61 -19.57 8.55
C LYS A 166 0.72 -19.96 9.22
N ILE A 167 1.35 -19.01 9.92
CA ILE A 167 2.58 -19.18 10.69
C ILE A 167 2.41 -18.61 12.10
N SER A 168 3.38 -18.85 12.99
CA SER A 168 3.34 -18.27 14.33
C SER A 168 3.73 -16.79 14.34
N PRO A 169 3.22 -15.96 15.28
CA PRO A 169 3.66 -14.57 15.46
C PRO A 169 5.16 -14.44 15.71
N ALA A 170 5.77 -15.41 16.41
CA ALA A 170 7.22 -15.46 16.62
C ALA A 170 7.98 -15.63 15.29
N THR A 171 7.45 -16.44 14.38
CA THR A 171 8.02 -16.61 13.02
C THR A 171 7.90 -15.32 12.24
N VAL A 172 6.74 -14.64 12.28
CA VAL A 172 6.53 -13.32 11.65
C VAL A 172 7.59 -12.32 12.14
N HIS A 173 7.79 -12.23 13.45
CA HIS A 173 8.77 -11.31 14.04
C HIS A 173 10.20 -11.58 13.54
N ARG A 174 10.60 -12.85 13.57
CA ARG A 174 11.94 -13.25 13.11
C ARG A 174 12.15 -12.95 11.62
N GLU A 175 11.21 -13.32 10.79
CA GLU A 175 11.30 -13.13 9.34
C GLU A 175 11.19 -11.65 8.94
N LEU A 176 10.39 -10.85 9.64
CA LEU A 176 10.39 -9.40 9.46
C LEU A 176 11.77 -8.78 9.71
N LYS A 177 12.45 -9.20 10.79
CA LYS A 177 13.80 -8.72 11.10
C LYS A 177 14.78 -9.04 9.97
N MET A 178 14.71 -10.27 9.45
CA MET A 178 15.55 -10.71 8.32
C MET A 178 15.22 -9.93 7.03
N ALA A 179 13.93 -9.76 6.73
CA ALA A 179 13.47 -9.02 5.55
C ALA A 179 13.92 -7.56 5.59
N LYS A 180 13.80 -6.89 6.73
CA LYS A 180 14.26 -5.50 6.91
C LYS A 180 15.78 -5.39 6.74
N ALA A 181 16.55 -6.31 7.30
CA ALA A 181 18.02 -6.33 7.14
C ALA A 181 18.42 -6.52 5.67
N TRP A 182 17.74 -7.42 4.96
CA TRP A 182 17.96 -7.65 3.54
C TRP A 182 17.64 -6.40 2.71
N LEU A 183 16.46 -5.80 2.91
CA LEU A 183 16.05 -4.56 2.22
C LEU A 183 17.02 -3.41 2.47
N HIS A 184 17.45 -3.22 3.71
CA HIS A 184 18.43 -2.19 4.06
C HIS A 184 19.75 -2.38 3.29
N ARG A 185 20.27 -3.59 3.23
CA ARG A 185 21.49 -3.89 2.46
C ARG A 185 21.30 -3.62 0.97
N GLU A 186 20.17 -4.06 0.39
CA GLU A 186 19.87 -3.89 -1.04
C GLU A 186 19.79 -2.41 -1.42
N LEU A 187 19.03 -1.62 -0.66
CA LEU A 187 18.87 -0.19 -0.89
C LEU A 187 20.18 0.61 -0.72
N THR A 188 21.05 0.19 0.22
CA THR A 188 22.36 0.83 0.44
C THR A 188 23.32 0.52 -0.71
N GLN A 189 23.30 -0.68 -1.26
CA GLN A 189 24.15 -1.07 -2.38
C GLN A 189 23.76 -0.38 -3.68
N ASP A 190 22.45 -0.24 -3.95
CA ASP A 190 21.96 0.47 -5.13
C ASP A 190 22.33 1.97 -5.08
N SER A 191 22.28 2.60 -3.89
CA SER A 191 22.71 4.01 -3.70
C SER A 191 24.22 4.21 -3.93
N SER A 192 25.04 3.17 -3.80
CA SER A 192 26.50 3.25 -4.04
C SER A 192 26.88 3.02 -5.49
N ARG A 193 25.93 2.62 -6.35
CA ARG A 193 26.15 2.33 -7.78
C ARG A 193 25.59 3.42 -8.71
N ALA A 194 24.85 4.38 -8.18
CA ALA A 194 24.23 5.51 -8.92
C ALA A 194 25.09 6.76 -8.85
#